data_ebda2a8302193256816a4b29ac1c87a2
#
_entry.id   ebda2a8302193256816a4b29ac1c87a2
#
_cell.length_a   1.000
_cell.length_b   1.000
_cell.length_c   1.000
_cell.angle_alpha   90.00
_cell.angle_beta   90.00
_cell.angle_gamma   90.00
#
_symmetry.space_group_name_H-M   'P 1'
#
loop_
_entity.id
_entity.type
_entity.pdbx_description
1 polymer ?
#
loop_
_entity_poly.entity_id
_entity_poly.type
_entity_poly.pdbx_seq_one_letter_code
_entity_poly.pdbx_strand_id
1 'polypeptide(L)'
;MGTPPARVLHDLCRGCHHQPMEADRNESAESRGAPSVAETHAALTAPPSMFEMEEADVFGTPVRTWKYAPASLRVILEASRTRGDAPFIVYEDETLTFEQHFQAAAHLATVLTQRYGVEKGDRVAIVMRNFPEWSIAFWAAAAAGAVVVPLNAWWTAAELEYGLRDSGSKVAFVDAERLDRIRELLPQLDVKVVVARDEAGAERAGAERWEDVLGSTPDGATLPEVDLAPEDLATIFYTSGTTGRPKGALGTHRNICGNLLSLAFAARRAQMRAGKPAESTPGQNVYLLSVPFFHATGCHSVLVANLAAGGKLVLMHKWDAERALELIERERVTTFGGVPAMVWQVLQSPSFESRDISSVQSIGYGGAPAAPELVRRIEQLFPGRTPSNGYGLTETSSVTTLNSGVDYLRKPDSVGVPVPVVDIRVVDADSRDVPVGEVGELWIQGPNVVKGYWGRPEETEQAFGGGWFKSGDLARVDEENFVYIVDRAKDMVIRGGENVYCTEVEAALFEHPDVIDVAIIGVPHQVLGEEVGAVVVPRAGSNLTADDVRAHVAARLAAFNVPAHVYFRDTPLPRNPAGKVLKRDLRDELVG
;
A
#
# COMPACT_ATOMS: atom_id res chain seq x y z
N MET A 1 21.19 27.97 -7.33
CA MET A 1 19.83 28.47 -7.11
C MET A 1 18.90 27.31 -7.43
N GLY A 2 18.37 26.65 -6.41
CA GLY A 2 17.51 25.48 -6.59
C GLY A 2 16.17 25.86 -7.20
N THR A 3 15.60 24.96 -7.99
CA THR A 3 14.24 25.12 -8.52
C THR A 3 13.27 25.12 -7.34
N PRO A 4 12.36 26.09 -7.20
CA PRO A 4 11.47 26.13 -6.05
C PRO A 4 10.54 24.90 -6.01
N PRO A 5 10.18 24.36 -4.84
CA PRO A 5 9.38 23.13 -4.67
C PRO A 5 8.05 23.12 -5.43
N ALA A 6 7.43 24.28 -5.62
CA ALA A 6 6.20 24.43 -6.40
C ALA A 6 6.36 24.06 -7.89
N ARG A 7 7.56 24.15 -8.45
CA ARG A 7 7.81 23.82 -9.86
C ARG A 7 7.94 22.31 -10.04
N VAL A 8 8.51 21.60 -9.08
CA VAL A 8 8.61 20.12 -9.10
C VAL A 8 7.24 19.47 -9.00
N LEU A 9 6.37 19.97 -8.11
CA LEU A 9 4.98 19.49 -8.02
C LEU A 9 4.18 19.85 -9.28
N HIS A 10 4.43 21.01 -9.90
CA HIS A 10 3.83 21.40 -11.16
C HIS A 10 4.30 20.50 -12.33
N ASP A 11 5.56 20.06 -12.32
CA ASP A 11 6.14 19.19 -13.34
C ASP A 11 5.71 17.73 -13.14
N LEU A 12 5.52 17.26 -11.89
CA LEU A 12 4.79 16.01 -11.58
C LEU A 12 3.38 16.00 -12.20
N CYS A 13 2.76 17.20 -12.24
CA CYS A 13 1.42 17.41 -12.76
C CYS A 13 1.34 17.59 -14.28
N ARG A 14 2.40 18.01 -14.96
CA ARG A 14 2.37 18.34 -16.40
C ARG A 14 3.14 17.37 -17.31
N GLY A 15 3.69 16.27 -16.81
CA GLY A 15 4.54 15.41 -17.65
C GLY A 15 5.53 16.27 -18.45
N CYS A 16 6.72 16.44 -17.91
CA CYS A 16 7.86 17.21 -18.37
C CYS A 16 7.77 17.77 -19.80
N HIS A 17 7.55 19.06 -19.94
CA HIS A 17 7.95 19.78 -21.15
C HIS A 17 9.49 19.94 -21.12
N HIS A 18 10.20 19.00 -21.72
CA HIS A 18 11.58 19.23 -22.15
C HIS A 18 11.57 19.96 -23.48
N GLN A 19 12.40 21.01 -23.60
CA GLN A 19 12.82 21.53 -24.90
C GLN A 19 13.41 20.36 -25.72
N PRO A 20 13.10 20.25 -27.00
CA PRO A 20 13.67 19.20 -27.82
C PRO A 20 15.19 19.41 -27.90
N MET A 21 15.94 18.42 -27.40
CA MET A 21 17.30 18.22 -27.91
C MET A 21 17.16 17.93 -29.40
N GLU A 22 17.77 18.73 -30.25
CA GLU A 22 17.95 18.43 -31.65
C GLU A 22 18.71 17.09 -31.75
N ALA A 23 17.95 16.03 -31.94
CA ALA A 23 18.49 14.72 -32.28
C ALA A 23 18.72 14.70 -33.79
N ASP A 24 19.97 14.50 -34.18
CA ASP A 24 20.37 14.12 -35.53
C ASP A 24 19.46 12.98 -36.02
N ARG A 25 18.59 13.32 -36.97
CA ARG A 25 17.74 12.35 -37.66
C ARG A 25 18.60 11.71 -38.73
N ASN A 26 19.17 10.54 -38.45
CA ASN A 26 19.37 9.49 -39.45
C ASN A 26 20.06 8.28 -38.84
N GLU A 27 19.30 7.44 -38.18
CA GLU A 27 19.55 5.99 -38.11
C GLU A 27 18.23 5.31 -37.73
N SER A 28 17.84 4.33 -38.54
CA SER A 28 16.59 3.59 -38.44
C SER A 28 16.35 3.01 -37.04
N ALA A 29 15.20 3.36 -36.44
CA ALA A 29 14.77 3.03 -35.06
C ALA A 29 14.43 1.54 -34.82
N GLU A 30 14.81 0.64 -35.74
CA GLU A 30 14.40 -0.77 -35.70
C GLU A 30 15.43 -1.75 -35.12
N SER A 31 16.57 -1.31 -34.59
CA SER A 31 17.60 -2.25 -34.09
C SER A 31 18.13 -2.01 -32.67
N ARG A 32 17.64 -1.03 -31.92
CA ARG A 32 18.01 -0.89 -30.48
C ARG A 32 16.96 -1.59 -29.62
N GLY A 33 17.31 -2.73 -29.02
CA GLY A 33 16.50 -3.38 -28.00
C GLY A 33 16.12 -2.41 -26.87
N ALA A 34 15.00 -2.66 -26.16
CA ALA A 34 14.59 -1.84 -25.02
C ALA A 34 15.76 -1.66 -24.04
N PRO A 35 16.01 -0.43 -23.49
CA PRO A 35 17.13 -0.19 -22.58
C PRO A 35 16.99 -1.09 -21.34
N SER A 36 18.09 -1.56 -20.77
CA SER A 36 18.10 -2.35 -19.54
C SER A 36 17.54 -1.54 -18.34
N VAL A 37 17.21 -2.20 -17.23
CA VAL A 37 16.81 -1.52 -15.99
C VAL A 37 17.89 -0.55 -15.52
N ALA A 38 19.16 -1.00 -15.53
CA ALA A 38 20.29 -0.18 -15.09
C ALA A 38 20.50 1.07 -15.97
N GLU A 39 20.45 0.92 -17.29
CA GLU A 39 20.51 2.06 -18.22
C GLU A 39 19.34 3.03 -18.02
N THR A 40 18.14 2.50 -17.80
CA THR A 40 16.95 3.31 -17.53
C THR A 40 17.08 4.08 -16.22
N HIS A 41 17.57 3.43 -15.14
CA HIS A 41 17.83 4.10 -13.86
C HIS A 41 18.86 5.22 -14.05
N ALA A 42 19.99 4.93 -14.68
CA ALA A 42 21.02 5.94 -14.93
C ALA A 42 20.50 7.14 -15.75
N ALA A 43 19.73 6.88 -16.80
CA ALA A 43 19.17 7.94 -17.64
C ALA A 43 18.13 8.80 -16.88
N LEU A 44 17.28 8.21 -16.07
CA LEU A 44 16.24 8.93 -15.34
C LEU A 44 16.79 9.72 -14.14
N THR A 45 17.90 9.30 -13.54
CA THR A 45 18.50 10.00 -12.38
C THR A 45 19.59 10.99 -12.77
N ALA A 46 20.02 11.00 -14.03
CA ALA A 46 21.04 11.95 -14.52
C ALA A 46 20.54 13.39 -14.52
N PRO A 47 21.35 14.36 -14.05
CA PRO A 47 21.01 15.79 -14.11
C PRO A 47 20.90 16.32 -15.57
N PRO A 48 19.98 17.28 -15.83
CA PRO A 48 18.92 17.75 -14.94
C PRO A 48 17.70 16.81 -14.97
N SER A 49 17.30 16.30 -13.83
CA SER A 49 16.12 15.44 -13.71
C SER A 49 15.37 15.75 -12.42
N MET A 50 14.04 15.57 -12.42
CA MET A 50 13.27 15.59 -11.18
C MET A 50 13.62 14.41 -10.25
N PHE A 51 14.29 13.38 -10.77
CA PHE A 51 14.74 12.22 -10.03
C PHE A 51 16.22 12.27 -9.66
N GLU A 52 16.83 13.45 -9.61
CA GLU A 52 18.16 13.62 -9.04
C GLU A 52 18.15 13.14 -7.58
N MET A 53 19.26 12.51 -7.21
CA MET A 53 19.49 12.03 -5.83
C MET A 53 20.52 12.90 -5.13
N GLU A 54 20.44 12.92 -3.81
CA GLU A 54 21.46 13.49 -2.92
C GLU A 54 21.67 12.55 -1.72
N GLU A 55 22.77 12.70 -1.02
CA GLU A 55 22.99 12.01 0.24
C GLU A 55 22.43 12.83 1.40
N ALA A 56 21.75 12.18 2.33
CA ALA A 56 21.26 12.76 3.57
C ALA A 56 21.48 11.82 4.75
N ASP A 57 21.71 12.38 5.93
CA ASP A 57 21.64 11.60 7.17
C ASP A 57 20.17 11.41 7.56
N VAL A 58 19.72 10.17 7.62
CA VAL A 58 18.38 9.81 8.05
C VAL A 58 18.50 8.94 9.30
N PHE A 59 18.19 9.52 10.45
CA PHE A 59 18.28 8.88 11.77
C PHE A 59 19.67 8.29 12.09
N GLY A 60 20.75 9.00 11.71
CA GLY A 60 22.14 8.56 11.94
C GLY A 60 22.68 7.61 10.87
N THR A 61 21.92 7.38 9.79
CA THR A 61 22.33 6.54 8.67
C THR A 61 22.44 7.38 7.40
N PRO A 62 23.60 7.44 6.74
CA PRO A 62 23.73 8.10 5.44
C PRO A 62 23.02 7.26 4.37
N VAL A 63 22.04 7.85 3.69
CA VAL A 63 21.27 7.20 2.62
C VAL A 63 21.08 8.15 1.45
N ARG A 64 20.85 7.59 0.28
CA ARG A 64 20.42 8.37 -0.90
C ARG A 64 18.96 8.78 -0.73
N THR A 65 18.65 10.04 -1.05
CA THR A 65 17.29 10.57 -1.03
C THR A 65 16.98 11.26 -2.36
N TRP A 66 15.69 11.44 -2.64
CA TRP A 66 15.28 12.28 -3.77
C TRP A 66 15.47 13.74 -3.43
N LYS A 67 16.35 14.43 -4.16
CA LYS A 67 16.69 15.85 -3.96
C LYS A 67 15.50 16.79 -4.02
N TYR A 68 14.49 16.46 -4.81
CA TYR A 68 13.32 17.30 -5.03
C TYR A 68 12.04 16.75 -4.40
N ALA A 69 12.15 15.82 -3.45
CA ALA A 69 10.99 15.38 -2.68
C ALA A 69 10.36 16.58 -1.92
N PRO A 70 9.03 16.69 -1.87
CA PRO A 70 8.37 17.68 -1.03
C PRO A 70 8.84 17.56 0.42
N ALA A 71 9.11 18.67 1.09
CA ALA A 71 9.60 18.66 2.47
C ALA A 71 8.58 18.11 3.47
N SER A 72 7.28 18.26 3.18
CA SER A 72 6.21 17.76 4.05
C SER A 72 4.92 17.50 3.28
N LEU A 73 4.00 16.76 3.89
CA LEU A 73 2.65 16.55 3.37
C LEU A 73 1.89 17.88 3.20
N ARG A 74 2.15 18.88 4.05
CA ARG A 74 1.57 20.20 3.93
C ARG A 74 1.84 20.83 2.56
N VAL A 75 3.06 20.73 2.06
CA VAL A 75 3.45 21.28 0.73
C VAL A 75 2.64 20.63 -0.39
N ILE A 76 2.35 19.33 -0.26
CA ILE A 76 1.52 18.60 -1.23
C ILE A 76 0.07 19.10 -1.19
N LEU A 77 -0.50 19.26 0.02
CA LEU A 77 -1.86 19.77 0.19
C LEU A 77 -2.00 21.20 -0.37
N GLU A 78 -1.06 22.09 -0.07
CA GLU A 78 -1.05 23.47 -0.60
C GLU A 78 -0.98 23.49 -2.13
N ALA A 79 -0.13 22.65 -2.72
CA ALA A 79 0.01 22.56 -4.18
C ALA A 79 -1.25 22.00 -4.86
N SER A 80 -2.05 21.18 -4.18
CA SER A 80 -3.27 20.60 -4.74
C SER A 80 -4.30 21.64 -5.16
N ARG A 81 -4.30 22.84 -4.54
CA ARG A 81 -5.18 23.97 -4.89
C ARG A 81 -5.05 24.43 -6.34
N THR A 82 -3.90 24.20 -6.97
CA THR A 82 -3.71 24.53 -8.39
C THR A 82 -4.67 23.79 -9.32
N ARG A 83 -5.36 22.76 -8.82
CA ARG A 83 -6.38 21.98 -9.56
C ARG A 83 -7.78 22.59 -9.47
N GLY A 84 -8.03 23.53 -8.54
CA GLY A 84 -9.28 24.27 -8.40
C GLY A 84 -10.49 23.35 -8.28
N ASP A 85 -11.47 23.57 -9.17
CA ASP A 85 -12.75 22.85 -9.14
C ASP A 85 -12.73 21.47 -9.83
N ALA A 86 -11.55 20.95 -10.21
CA ALA A 86 -11.46 19.58 -10.70
C ALA A 86 -11.93 18.57 -9.61
N PRO A 87 -12.68 17.52 -9.97
CA PRO A 87 -13.10 16.49 -9.02
C PRO A 87 -11.90 15.79 -8.38
N PHE A 88 -11.90 15.68 -7.05
CA PHE A 88 -10.87 14.92 -6.32
C PHE A 88 -11.41 13.63 -5.70
N ILE A 89 -12.47 13.71 -4.90
CA ILE A 89 -13.08 12.55 -4.25
C ILE A 89 -14.51 12.39 -4.73
N VAL A 90 -14.86 11.16 -5.10
CA VAL A 90 -16.24 10.74 -5.36
C VAL A 90 -16.59 9.61 -4.41
N TYR A 91 -17.67 9.77 -3.66
CA TYR A 91 -18.24 8.75 -2.79
C TYR A 91 -19.75 8.73 -2.96
N GLU A 92 -20.30 7.60 -3.44
CA GLU A 92 -21.69 7.47 -3.83
C GLU A 92 -22.12 8.62 -4.78
N ASP A 93 -23.01 9.52 -4.36
CA ASP A 93 -23.46 10.68 -5.14
C ASP A 93 -22.77 11.99 -4.70
N GLU A 94 -21.83 11.90 -3.79
CA GLU A 94 -21.06 13.05 -3.28
C GLU A 94 -19.80 13.25 -4.12
N THR A 95 -19.49 14.50 -4.45
CA THR A 95 -18.24 14.87 -5.12
C THR A 95 -17.60 16.05 -4.40
N LEU A 96 -16.33 15.90 -4.01
CA LEU A 96 -15.49 16.99 -3.52
C LEU A 96 -14.47 17.38 -4.59
N THR A 97 -14.38 18.66 -4.91
CA THR A 97 -13.32 19.21 -5.74
C THR A 97 -12.01 19.36 -4.94
N PHE A 98 -10.89 19.58 -5.62
CA PHE A 98 -9.61 19.85 -4.95
C PHE A 98 -9.71 21.09 -4.04
N GLU A 99 -10.34 22.17 -4.51
CA GLU A 99 -10.48 23.38 -3.69
C GLU A 99 -11.40 23.15 -2.49
N GLN A 100 -12.55 22.51 -2.66
CA GLN A 100 -13.44 22.18 -1.54
C GLN A 100 -12.75 21.30 -0.49
N HIS A 101 -11.99 20.30 -0.95
CA HIS A 101 -11.23 19.44 -0.06
C HIS A 101 -10.15 20.22 0.70
N PHE A 102 -9.40 21.10 0.01
CA PHE A 102 -8.40 21.96 0.64
C PHE A 102 -9.03 22.88 1.68
N GLN A 103 -10.13 23.56 1.36
CA GLN A 103 -10.82 24.48 2.27
C GLN A 103 -11.30 23.76 3.53
N ALA A 104 -11.90 22.58 3.36
CA ALA A 104 -12.34 21.75 4.49
C ALA A 104 -11.15 21.30 5.36
N ALA A 105 -10.06 20.85 4.76
CA ALA A 105 -8.86 20.44 5.49
C ALA A 105 -8.19 21.62 6.22
N ALA A 106 -8.11 22.78 5.58
CA ALA A 106 -7.52 23.99 6.18
C ALA A 106 -8.38 24.50 7.36
N HIS A 107 -9.70 24.50 7.21
CA HIS A 107 -10.60 24.87 8.28
C HIS A 107 -10.50 23.91 9.46
N LEU A 108 -10.54 22.59 9.20
CA LEU A 108 -10.39 21.58 10.26
C LEU A 108 -9.01 21.66 10.93
N ALA A 109 -7.93 21.96 10.21
CA ALA A 109 -6.61 22.20 10.81
C ALA A 109 -6.63 23.38 11.81
N THR A 110 -7.36 24.44 11.48
CA THR A 110 -7.57 25.58 12.38
C THR A 110 -8.41 25.17 13.61
N VAL A 111 -9.45 24.37 13.42
CA VAL A 111 -10.25 23.83 14.54
C VAL A 111 -9.39 22.95 15.46
N LEU A 112 -8.56 22.07 14.89
CA LEU A 112 -7.64 21.22 15.66
C LEU A 112 -6.71 22.05 16.55
N THR A 113 -6.11 23.11 16.01
CA THR A 113 -5.17 23.95 16.77
C THR A 113 -5.86 24.88 17.75
N GLN A 114 -6.94 25.56 17.36
CA GLN A 114 -7.55 26.61 18.17
C GLN A 114 -8.60 26.09 19.16
N ARG A 115 -9.41 25.09 18.75
CA ARG A 115 -10.48 24.55 19.61
C ARG A 115 -10.01 23.40 20.48
N TYR A 116 -9.23 22.47 19.89
CA TYR A 116 -8.75 21.28 20.60
C TYR A 116 -7.33 21.44 21.15
N GLY A 117 -6.65 22.55 20.87
CA GLY A 117 -5.30 22.82 21.35
C GLY A 117 -4.27 21.80 20.84
N VAL A 118 -4.46 21.26 19.64
CA VAL A 118 -3.51 20.33 19.03
C VAL A 118 -2.25 21.10 18.62
N GLU A 119 -1.12 20.64 19.10
CA GLU A 119 0.22 21.18 18.81
C GLU A 119 1.01 20.23 17.93
N LYS A 120 2.12 20.73 17.34
CA LYS A 120 3.04 19.89 16.56
C LYS A 120 3.51 18.70 17.38
N GLY A 121 3.36 17.50 16.82
CA GLY A 121 3.71 16.22 17.45
C GLY A 121 2.60 15.60 18.31
N ASP A 122 1.48 16.29 18.57
CA ASP A 122 0.30 15.66 19.16
C ASP A 122 -0.29 14.61 18.21
N ARG A 123 -0.90 13.56 18.77
CA ARG A 123 -1.49 12.48 17.97
C ARG A 123 -2.97 12.74 17.76
N VAL A 124 -3.39 12.55 16.49
CA VAL A 124 -4.79 12.63 16.06
C VAL A 124 -5.18 11.31 15.42
N ALA A 125 -6.08 10.58 16.08
CA ALA A 125 -6.54 9.29 15.56
C ALA A 125 -7.65 9.45 14.51
N ILE A 126 -7.65 8.55 13.52
CA ILE A 126 -8.74 8.40 12.55
C ILE A 126 -9.18 6.94 12.58
N VAL A 127 -10.44 6.71 12.96
CA VAL A 127 -11.03 5.38 13.18
C VAL A 127 -12.32 5.29 12.37
N MET A 128 -12.20 5.30 11.05
CA MET A 128 -13.37 5.22 10.17
C MET A 128 -13.04 4.49 8.86
N ARG A 129 -14.09 4.13 8.13
CA ARG A 129 -14.01 3.57 6.78
C ARG A 129 -13.53 4.62 5.76
N ASN A 130 -13.46 4.21 4.49
CA ASN A 130 -13.10 5.08 3.38
C ASN A 130 -14.22 6.09 3.10
N PHE A 131 -14.29 7.14 3.88
CA PHE A 131 -15.18 8.28 3.69
C PHE A 131 -14.39 9.52 3.26
N PRO A 132 -15.01 10.51 2.60
CA PRO A 132 -14.36 11.80 2.32
C PRO A 132 -13.79 12.47 3.57
N GLU A 133 -14.47 12.35 4.70
CA GLU A 133 -14.06 12.89 6.01
C GLU A 133 -12.74 12.31 6.50
N TRP A 134 -12.45 11.05 6.16
CA TRP A 134 -11.16 10.43 6.46
C TRP A 134 -10.00 11.20 5.82
N SER A 135 -10.15 11.54 4.55
CA SER A 135 -9.15 12.31 3.81
C SER A 135 -8.99 13.72 4.38
N ILE A 136 -10.11 14.40 4.65
CA ILE A 136 -10.09 15.76 5.23
C ILE A 136 -9.37 15.75 6.59
N ALA A 137 -9.69 14.80 7.47
CA ALA A 137 -9.06 14.67 8.79
C ALA A 137 -7.56 14.37 8.70
N PHE A 138 -7.15 13.48 7.77
CA PHE A 138 -5.74 13.15 7.53
C PHE A 138 -4.94 14.39 7.13
N TRP A 139 -5.42 15.09 6.12
CA TRP A 139 -4.70 16.26 5.59
C TRP A 139 -4.72 17.44 6.56
N ALA A 140 -5.82 17.64 7.28
CA ALA A 140 -5.92 18.67 8.31
C ALA A 140 -4.92 18.45 9.45
N ALA A 141 -4.87 17.23 9.99
CA ALA A 141 -3.96 16.88 11.08
C ALA A 141 -2.48 16.95 10.63
N ALA A 142 -2.15 16.36 9.47
CA ALA A 142 -0.79 16.39 8.94
C ALA A 142 -0.31 17.81 8.62
N ALA A 143 -1.19 18.67 8.07
CA ALA A 143 -0.85 20.07 7.76
C ALA A 143 -0.76 20.96 9.00
N ALA A 144 -1.42 20.61 10.09
CA ALA A 144 -1.28 21.25 11.41
C ALA A 144 -0.03 20.79 12.19
N GLY A 145 0.74 19.83 11.66
CA GLY A 145 1.92 19.27 12.31
C GLY A 145 1.61 18.18 13.35
N ALA A 146 0.38 17.72 13.42
CA ALA A 146 0.03 16.58 14.24
C ALA A 146 0.47 15.26 13.60
N VAL A 147 0.70 14.25 14.43
CA VAL A 147 0.98 12.89 14.01
C VAL A 147 -0.35 12.15 13.81
N VAL A 148 -0.67 11.81 12.58
CA VAL A 148 -1.92 11.09 12.28
C VAL A 148 -1.79 9.63 12.69
N VAL A 149 -2.79 9.11 13.37
CA VAL A 149 -2.86 7.72 13.85
C VAL A 149 -4.05 7.01 13.18
N PRO A 150 -3.86 6.45 11.99
CA PRO A 150 -4.89 5.66 11.34
C PRO A 150 -5.07 4.33 12.06
N LEU A 151 -6.19 4.16 12.77
CA LEU A 151 -6.53 2.91 13.42
C LEU A 151 -7.42 2.05 12.53
N ASN A 152 -7.22 0.74 12.62
CA ASN A 152 -7.96 -0.22 11.81
C ASN A 152 -9.47 -0.18 12.19
N ALA A 153 -10.30 0.26 11.25
CA ALA A 153 -11.74 0.37 11.43
C ALA A 153 -12.46 -0.99 11.63
N TRP A 154 -11.77 -2.11 11.52
CA TRP A 154 -12.32 -3.45 11.78
C TRP A 154 -11.98 -3.96 13.18
N TRP A 155 -11.12 -3.27 13.90
CA TRP A 155 -10.74 -3.64 15.25
C TRP A 155 -11.96 -3.71 16.19
N THR A 156 -11.86 -4.62 17.14
CA THR A 156 -12.80 -4.74 18.26
C THR A 156 -12.70 -3.54 19.20
N ALA A 157 -13.64 -3.39 20.11
CA ALA A 157 -13.61 -2.34 21.12
C ALA A 157 -12.29 -2.35 21.94
N ALA A 158 -11.82 -3.53 22.34
CA ALA A 158 -10.59 -3.68 23.13
C ALA A 158 -9.32 -3.31 22.32
N GLU A 159 -9.29 -3.64 21.03
CA GLU A 159 -8.18 -3.25 20.16
C GLU A 159 -8.18 -1.74 19.88
N LEU A 160 -9.35 -1.13 19.68
CA LEU A 160 -9.49 0.32 19.53
C LEU A 160 -9.09 1.06 20.80
N GLU A 161 -9.51 0.57 21.98
CA GLU A 161 -9.06 1.09 23.27
C GLU A 161 -7.55 1.05 23.38
N TYR A 162 -6.94 -0.11 23.03
CA TYR A 162 -5.48 -0.23 23.02
C TYR A 162 -4.83 0.80 22.11
N GLY A 163 -5.28 0.94 20.86
CA GLY A 163 -4.68 1.87 19.91
C GLY A 163 -4.80 3.34 20.35
N LEU A 164 -5.94 3.74 20.91
CA LEU A 164 -6.16 5.10 21.43
C LEU A 164 -5.29 5.41 22.66
N ARG A 165 -5.17 4.46 23.61
CA ARG A 165 -4.33 4.61 24.80
C ARG A 165 -2.83 4.57 24.47
N ASP A 166 -2.39 3.60 23.66
CA ASP A 166 -0.99 3.41 23.32
C ASP A 166 -0.45 4.61 22.54
N SER A 167 -1.22 5.12 21.57
CA SER A 167 -0.85 6.33 20.83
C SER A 167 -0.94 7.60 21.67
N GLY A 168 -1.75 7.63 22.70
CA GLY A 168 -2.07 8.85 23.48
C GLY A 168 -2.68 9.92 22.59
N SER A 169 -3.64 9.54 21.73
CA SER A 169 -4.30 10.47 20.81
C SER A 169 -5.14 11.49 21.56
N LYS A 170 -5.00 12.76 21.21
CA LYS A 170 -5.69 13.90 21.82
C LYS A 170 -7.10 14.10 21.26
N VAL A 171 -7.24 13.83 19.95
CA VAL A 171 -8.49 13.87 19.19
C VAL A 171 -8.63 12.57 18.41
N ALA A 172 -9.85 12.06 18.30
CA ALA A 172 -10.19 10.91 17.47
C ALA A 172 -11.38 11.24 16.56
N PHE A 173 -11.20 11.11 15.26
CA PHE A 173 -12.28 11.15 14.28
C PHE A 173 -12.80 9.74 14.05
N VAL A 174 -14.07 9.51 14.25
CA VAL A 174 -14.69 8.18 14.13
C VAL A 174 -15.92 8.25 13.21
N ASP A 175 -16.35 7.13 12.66
CA ASP A 175 -17.70 7.03 12.07
C ASP A 175 -18.69 6.44 13.08
N ALA A 176 -19.99 6.48 12.76
CA ALA A 176 -21.06 6.06 13.65
C ALA A 176 -20.88 4.62 14.18
N GLU A 177 -20.50 3.66 13.30
CA GLU A 177 -20.30 2.26 13.71
C GLU A 177 -19.13 2.11 14.70
N ARG A 178 -18.05 2.90 14.54
CA ARG A 178 -16.89 2.89 15.45
C ARG A 178 -17.18 3.62 16.74
N LEU A 179 -17.96 4.69 16.69
CA LEU A 179 -18.48 5.31 17.91
C LEU A 179 -19.25 4.31 18.76
N ASP A 180 -20.15 3.52 18.14
CA ASP A 180 -20.93 2.50 18.87
C ASP A 180 -20.02 1.47 19.54
N ARG A 181 -18.92 1.05 18.89
CA ARG A 181 -17.96 0.10 19.48
C ARG A 181 -17.24 0.62 20.71
N ILE A 182 -16.90 1.90 20.74
CA ILE A 182 -16.09 2.50 21.81
C ILE A 182 -16.91 3.32 22.81
N ARG A 183 -18.21 3.43 22.62
CA ARG A 183 -19.11 4.29 23.42
C ARG A 183 -18.94 4.11 24.93
N GLU A 184 -18.92 2.86 25.39
CA GLU A 184 -18.79 2.53 26.81
C GLU A 184 -17.38 2.83 27.36
N LEU A 185 -16.40 2.95 26.49
CA LEU A 185 -15.00 3.22 26.85
C LEU A 185 -14.69 4.71 26.93
N LEU A 186 -15.48 5.56 26.24
CA LEU A 186 -15.21 7.00 26.14
C LEU A 186 -15.01 7.71 27.51
N PRO A 187 -15.81 7.43 28.57
CA PRO A 187 -15.58 8.06 29.86
C PRO A 187 -14.23 7.73 30.52
N GLN A 188 -13.56 6.68 30.05
CA GLN A 188 -12.28 6.20 30.57
C GLN A 188 -11.08 6.59 29.66
N LEU A 189 -11.36 7.22 28.51
CA LEU A 189 -10.36 7.65 27.54
C LEU A 189 -10.19 9.17 27.63
N ASP A 190 -8.94 9.62 27.73
CA ASP A 190 -8.60 11.05 27.67
C ASP A 190 -8.45 11.47 26.20
N VAL A 191 -9.56 11.43 25.45
CA VAL A 191 -9.60 11.76 24.03
C VAL A 191 -10.87 12.53 23.68
N LYS A 192 -10.75 13.58 22.87
CA LYS A 192 -11.89 14.27 22.28
C LYS A 192 -12.36 13.51 21.05
N VAL A 193 -13.63 13.14 20.98
CA VAL A 193 -14.17 12.35 19.88
C VAL A 193 -15.09 13.19 19.01
N VAL A 194 -14.83 13.15 17.72
CA VAL A 194 -15.65 13.77 16.67
C VAL A 194 -16.18 12.64 15.76
N VAL A 195 -17.51 12.55 15.63
CA VAL A 195 -18.15 11.51 14.84
C VAL A 195 -18.67 12.05 13.52
N ALA A 196 -18.28 11.40 12.43
CA ALA A 196 -18.80 11.63 11.10
C ALA A 196 -19.93 10.65 10.79
N ARG A 197 -20.90 11.10 9.98
CA ARG A 197 -22.00 10.26 9.45
C ARG A 197 -22.82 9.57 10.53
N ASP A 198 -23.09 10.31 11.60
CA ASP A 198 -23.98 9.87 12.68
C ASP A 198 -25.25 10.70 12.73
N GLU A 199 -26.38 10.09 12.36
CA GLU A 199 -27.69 10.75 12.31
C GLU A 199 -28.35 10.88 13.68
N ALA A 200 -27.92 10.10 14.70
CA ALA A 200 -28.71 10.00 15.94
C ALA A 200 -27.95 9.78 17.26
N GLY A 201 -26.64 9.62 17.29
CA GLY A 201 -25.95 9.03 18.45
C GLY A 201 -24.89 9.86 19.17
N ALA A 202 -24.34 10.92 18.57
CA ALA A 202 -23.19 11.67 19.08
C ALA A 202 -23.39 12.23 20.50
N GLU A 203 -24.48 12.92 20.75
CA GLU A 203 -24.77 13.54 22.05
C GLU A 203 -24.89 12.51 23.20
N ARG A 204 -25.44 11.33 22.89
CA ARG A 204 -25.59 10.23 23.85
C ARG A 204 -24.26 9.63 24.29
N ALA A 205 -23.24 9.75 23.48
CA ALA A 205 -21.91 9.19 23.75
C ALA A 205 -20.92 10.23 24.30
N GLY A 206 -21.29 11.50 24.36
CA GLY A 206 -20.36 12.59 24.71
C GLY A 206 -19.37 12.90 23.59
N ALA A 207 -19.71 12.53 22.34
CA ALA A 207 -18.97 12.87 21.15
C ALA A 207 -19.55 14.12 20.47
N GLU A 208 -18.72 14.84 19.73
CA GLU A 208 -19.16 15.99 18.93
C GLU A 208 -19.45 15.53 17.49
N ARG A 209 -20.48 16.09 16.86
CA ARG A 209 -20.78 15.75 15.47
C ARG A 209 -19.83 16.48 14.53
N TRP A 210 -19.42 15.80 13.46
CA TRP A 210 -18.55 16.36 12.41
C TRP A 210 -19.13 17.67 11.85
N GLU A 211 -20.44 17.69 11.56
CA GLU A 211 -21.13 18.83 10.99
C GLU A 211 -21.14 20.04 11.95
N ASP A 212 -21.22 19.80 13.27
CA ASP A 212 -21.20 20.86 14.28
C ASP A 212 -19.77 21.38 14.53
N VAL A 213 -18.77 20.52 14.37
CA VAL A 213 -17.35 20.86 14.52
C VAL A 213 -16.84 21.63 13.30
N LEU A 214 -17.15 21.16 12.11
CA LEU A 214 -16.73 21.80 10.86
C LEU A 214 -17.62 23.00 10.53
N GLY A 215 -18.93 22.95 10.84
CA GLY A 215 -19.88 23.99 10.48
C GLY A 215 -19.89 24.26 8.97
N SER A 216 -20.14 25.50 8.61
CA SER A 216 -19.91 25.96 7.23
C SER A 216 -18.42 26.26 7.04
N THR A 217 -17.76 25.53 6.14
CA THR A 217 -16.38 25.85 5.78
C THR A 217 -16.30 27.26 5.22
N PRO A 218 -15.51 28.17 5.81
CA PRO A 218 -15.42 29.54 5.34
C PRO A 218 -14.66 29.59 4.01
N ASP A 219 -15.14 30.44 3.11
CA ASP A 219 -14.40 30.73 1.87
C ASP A 219 -13.04 31.34 2.22
N GLY A 220 -11.97 30.84 1.56
CA GLY A 220 -10.63 31.35 1.76
C GLY A 220 -9.95 30.86 3.04
N ALA A 221 -10.38 29.72 3.62
CA ALA A 221 -9.69 29.09 4.74
C ALA A 221 -8.20 28.88 4.44
N THR A 222 -7.35 29.16 5.42
CA THR A 222 -5.90 29.02 5.35
C THR A 222 -5.39 28.03 6.39
N LEU A 223 -4.29 27.37 6.08
CA LEU A 223 -3.64 26.48 7.03
C LEU A 223 -2.99 27.27 8.17
N PRO A 224 -3.05 26.78 9.44
CA PRO A 224 -2.34 27.40 10.55
C PRO A 224 -0.84 27.41 10.29
N GLU A 225 -0.13 28.42 10.82
CA GLU A 225 1.33 28.46 10.72
C GLU A 225 1.98 27.35 11.57
N VAL A 226 2.84 26.56 10.94
CA VAL A 226 3.65 25.55 11.60
C VAL A 226 4.92 25.29 10.78
N ASP A 227 6.05 25.17 11.45
CA ASP A 227 7.32 24.81 10.81
C ASP A 227 7.45 23.28 10.81
N LEU A 228 7.53 22.68 9.60
CA LEU A 228 7.62 21.25 9.38
C LEU A 228 8.89 20.88 8.65
N ALA A 229 9.71 20.03 9.29
CA ALA A 229 10.90 19.44 8.70
C ALA A 229 10.58 18.04 8.09
N PRO A 230 11.38 17.57 7.12
CA PRO A 230 11.21 16.23 6.55
C PRO A 230 11.24 15.09 7.57
N GLU A 231 12.02 15.23 8.64
CA GLU A 231 12.19 14.24 9.71
C GLU A 231 11.12 14.29 10.80
N ASP A 232 10.23 15.29 10.77
CA ASP A 232 9.10 15.33 11.70
C ASP A 232 8.18 14.13 11.48
N LEU A 233 7.65 13.60 12.58
CA LEU A 233 6.68 12.51 12.54
C LEU A 233 5.39 13.00 11.88
N ALA A 234 4.89 12.25 10.93
CA ALA A 234 3.65 12.52 10.22
C ALA A 234 2.57 11.47 10.52
N THR A 235 2.95 10.20 10.75
CA THR A 235 2.00 9.11 10.95
C THR A 235 2.50 8.07 11.95
N ILE A 236 1.54 7.38 12.59
CA ILE A 236 1.76 6.12 13.31
C ILE A 236 0.79 5.08 12.74
N PHE A 237 1.29 4.18 11.89
CA PHE A 237 0.49 3.07 11.38
C PHE A 237 0.72 1.81 12.23
N TYR A 238 -0.35 1.25 12.78
CA TYR A 238 -0.26 0.02 13.56
C TYR A 238 -0.20 -1.21 12.67
N THR A 239 0.84 -2.05 12.88
CA THR A 239 1.03 -3.33 12.19
C THR A 239 0.65 -4.48 13.11
N SER A 240 0.11 -5.56 12.53
CA SER A 240 -0.09 -6.81 13.26
C SER A 240 1.27 -7.44 13.56
N GLY A 241 1.84 -7.13 14.73
CA GLY A 241 3.11 -7.70 15.17
C GLY A 241 3.04 -9.21 15.36
N THR A 242 4.21 -9.86 15.25
CA THR A 242 4.36 -11.31 15.49
C THR A 242 4.16 -11.71 16.96
N THR A 243 4.16 -10.74 17.89
CA THR A 243 4.19 -10.93 19.34
C THR A 243 2.84 -10.68 20.05
N GLY A 244 1.74 -10.56 19.32
CA GLY A 244 0.38 -10.53 19.85
C GLY A 244 -0.30 -9.15 19.87
N ARG A 245 0.37 -8.04 20.18
CA ARG A 245 -0.22 -6.69 20.12
C ARG A 245 0.33 -5.90 18.93
N PRO A 246 -0.52 -5.10 18.24
CA PRO A 246 -0.06 -4.24 17.14
C PRO A 246 1.00 -3.25 17.59
N LYS A 247 1.98 -2.98 16.72
CA LYS A 247 3.05 -1.99 16.94
C LYS A 247 2.86 -0.80 16.03
N GLY A 248 3.00 0.41 16.56
CA GLY A 248 2.86 1.66 15.78
C GLY A 248 4.16 2.01 15.06
N ALA A 249 4.21 1.87 13.74
CA ALA A 249 5.35 2.26 12.92
C ALA A 249 5.40 3.79 12.72
N LEU A 250 6.54 4.42 13.01
CA LEU A 250 6.77 5.86 13.06
C LEU A 250 7.16 6.41 11.67
N GLY A 251 6.18 6.81 10.87
CA GLY A 251 6.41 7.44 9.56
C GLY A 251 6.68 8.93 9.67
N THR A 252 7.69 9.43 8.93
CA THR A 252 8.01 10.86 8.81
C THR A 252 7.50 11.44 7.50
N HIS A 253 7.50 12.77 7.39
CA HIS A 253 7.21 13.42 6.11
C HIS A 253 8.19 12.97 5.02
N ARG A 254 9.48 12.80 5.32
CA ARG A 254 10.49 12.29 4.37
C ARG A 254 10.11 10.94 3.80
N ASN A 255 9.72 10.00 4.66
CA ASN A 255 9.37 8.65 4.22
C ASN A 255 8.21 8.69 3.20
N ILE A 256 7.16 9.46 3.49
CA ILE A 256 5.94 9.52 2.69
C ILE A 256 6.16 10.31 1.39
N CYS A 257 6.79 11.49 1.47
CA CYS A 257 7.07 12.34 0.32
C CYS A 257 8.11 11.70 -0.62
N GLY A 258 9.12 11.00 -0.06
CA GLY A 258 10.07 10.22 -0.84
C GLY A 258 9.41 9.06 -1.59
N ASN A 259 8.46 8.37 -0.95
CA ASN A 259 7.68 7.32 -1.58
C ASN A 259 6.86 7.82 -2.79
N LEU A 260 6.35 9.06 -2.73
CA LEU A 260 5.66 9.69 -3.85
C LEU A 260 6.55 9.78 -5.10
N LEU A 261 7.81 10.25 -4.96
CA LEU A 261 8.75 10.30 -6.07
C LEU A 261 9.17 8.91 -6.54
N SER A 262 9.27 7.94 -5.63
CA SER A 262 9.56 6.55 -5.95
C SER A 262 8.49 5.92 -6.84
N LEU A 263 7.21 6.19 -6.57
CA LEU A 263 6.08 5.77 -7.43
C LEU A 263 6.13 6.44 -8.81
N ALA A 264 6.38 7.76 -8.85
CA ALA A 264 6.51 8.50 -10.10
C ALA A 264 7.71 8.00 -10.93
N PHE A 265 8.85 7.75 -10.28
CA PHE A 265 10.03 7.14 -10.92
C PHE A 265 9.71 5.79 -11.53
N ALA A 266 9.06 4.90 -10.77
CA ALA A 266 8.74 3.56 -11.24
C ALA A 266 7.77 3.59 -12.44
N ALA A 267 6.78 4.48 -12.43
CA ALA A 267 5.89 4.70 -13.57
C ALA A 267 6.67 5.17 -14.81
N ARG A 268 7.58 6.12 -14.62
CA ARG A 268 8.42 6.64 -15.72
C ARG A 268 9.38 5.58 -16.25
N ARG A 269 9.99 4.77 -15.37
CA ARG A 269 10.80 3.61 -15.75
C ARG A 269 10.01 2.65 -16.65
N ALA A 270 8.79 2.28 -16.25
CA ALA A 270 7.95 1.38 -17.03
C ALA A 270 7.64 1.92 -18.44
N GLN A 271 7.35 3.23 -18.56
CA GLN A 271 7.13 3.87 -19.87
C GLN A 271 8.39 3.81 -20.74
N MET A 272 9.54 4.16 -20.17
CA MET A 272 10.82 4.16 -20.89
C MET A 272 11.23 2.76 -21.33
N ARG A 273 11.06 1.75 -20.48
CA ARG A 273 11.27 0.34 -20.78
C ARG A 273 10.36 -0.18 -21.90
N ALA A 274 9.13 0.36 -21.99
CA ALA A 274 8.19 0.05 -23.07
C ALA A 274 8.43 0.85 -24.36
N GLY A 275 9.49 1.66 -24.42
CA GLY A 275 9.77 2.55 -25.58
C GLY A 275 8.72 3.65 -25.77
N LYS A 276 7.92 3.95 -24.75
CA LYS A 276 6.88 4.98 -24.81
C LYS A 276 7.48 6.35 -24.48
N PRO A 277 7.08 7.41 -25.21
CA PRO A 277 7.51 8.78 -24.91
C PRO A 277 7.03 9.21 -23.52
N ALA A 278 7.61 10.32 -23.04
CA ALA A 278 7.22 10.93 -21.74
C ALA A 278 5.85 11.63 -21.78
N GLU A 279 4.98 11.26 -22.69
CA GLU A 279 3.69 11.92 -22.84
C GLU A 279 2.80 11.64 -21.64
N SER A 280 2.23 12.71 -21.09
CA SER A 280 1.13 12.61 -20.14
C SER A 280 -0.08 12.00 -20.83
N THR A 281 -0.69 10.99 -20.24
CA THR A 281 -2.00 10.52 -20.71
C THR A 281 -2.96 11.72 -20.68
N PRO A 282 -3.61 12.07 -21.79
CA PRO A 282 -4.57 13.16 -21.76
C PRO A 282 -5.72 12.83 -20.79
N GLY A 283 -6.06 13.78 -19.93
CA GLY A 283 -7.14 13.65 -18.97
C GLY A 283 -6.69 13.35 -17.54
N GLN A 284 -7.64 13.42 -16.63
CA GLN A 284 -7.45 13.12 -15.21
C GLN A 284 -7.42 11.60 -14.99
N ASN A 285 -6.42 11.11 -14.28
CA ASN A 285 -6.44 9.70 -13.82
C ASN A 285 -7.59 9.51 -12.83
N VAL A 286 -8.34 8.42 -12.98
CA VAL A 286 -9.47 8.05 -12.10
C VAL A 286 -9.14 6.73 -11.43
N TYR A 287 -8.91 6.77 -10.14
CA TYR A 287 -8.51 5.62 -9.35
C TYR A 287 -9.67 5.09 -8.49
N LEU A 288 -10.01 3.81 -8.64
CA LEU A 288 -10.96 3.13 -7.74
C LEU A 288 -10.20 2.64 -6.49
N LEU A 289 -10.50 3.22 -5.35
CA LEU A 289 -9.89 2.83 -4.08
C LEU A 289 -10.59 1.60 -3.49
N SER A 290 -9.94 0.48 -3.54
CA SER A 290 -10.40 -0.81 -3.00
C SER A 290 -9.83 -1.13 -1.62
N VAL A 291 -8.63 -0.60 -1.31
CA VAL A 291 -7.92 -0.84 -0.04
C VAL A 291 -8.26 0.24 0.99
N PRO A 292 -8.27 -0.09 2.30
CA PRO A 292 -8.57 0.90 3.33
C PRO A 292 -7.52 2.00 3.45
N PHE A 293 -7.95 3.23 3.74
CA PHE A 293 -7.05 4.35 4.04
C PHE A 293 -6.21 4.15 5.31
N PHE A 294 -6.68 3.37 6.26
CA PHE A 294 -5.91 3.05 7.47
C PHE A 294 -4.77 2.03 7.25
N HIS A 295 -4.46 1.70 5.99
CA HIS A 295 -3.25 0.98 5.58
C HIS A 295 -2.33 1.89 4.77
N ALA A 296 -1.02 1.74 4.95
CA ALA A 296 -0.02 2.53 4.23
C ALA A 296 -0.20 2.50 2.71
N THR A 297 -0.62 1.38 2.13
CA THR A 297 -0.93 1.29 0.70
C THR A 297 -2.07 2.22 0.31
N GLY A 298 -3.20 2.18 1.01
CA GLY A 298 -4.36 3.04 0.73
C GLY A 298 -4.06 4.52 0.98
N CYS A 299 -3.33 4.83 2.05
CA CYS A 299 -2.97 6.19 2.40
C CYS A 299 -1.80 6.73 1.55
N HIS A 300 -0.61 6.12 1.64
CA HIS A 300 0.60 6.70 1.04
C HIS A 300 0.64 6.49 -0.48
N SER A 301 0.33 5.26 -0.95
CA SER A 301 0.44 4.94 -2.38
C SER A 301 -0.80 5.33 -3.19
N VAL A 302 -1.96 5.53 -2.55
CA VAL A 302 -3.18 5.92 -3.28
C VAL A 302 -3.61 7.34 -2.93
N LEU A 303 -3.97 7.65 -1.68
CA LEU A 303 -4.49 8.98 -1.31
C LEU A 303 -3.46 10.08 -1.58
N VAL A 304 -2.25 9.96 -0.99
CA VAL A 304 -1.20 10.98 -1.14
C VAL A 304 -0.77 11.10 -2.59
N ALA A 305 -0.58 9.99 -3.29
CA ALA A 305 -0.15 10.00 -4.68
C ALA A 305 -1.21 10.62 -5.62
N ASN A 306 -2.49 10.32 -5.43
CA ASN A 306 -3.55 10.90 -6.27
C ASN A 306 -3.78 12.39 -5.99
N LEU A 307 -3.71 12.85 -4.73
CA LEU A 307 -3.76 14.30 -4.44
C LEU A 307 -2.61 15.02 -5.15
N ALA A 308 -1.39 14.52 -5.02
CA ALA A 308 -0.20 15.12 -5.64
C ALA A 308 -0.27 15.12 -7.17
N ALA A 309 -0.73 14.04 -7.78
CA ALA A 309 -0.84 13.90 -9.23
C ALA A 309 -2.07 14.59 -9.85
N GLY A 310 -3.03 15.07 -9.04
CA GLY A 310 -4.27 15.66 -9.52
C GLY A 310 -5.26 14.59 -10.02
N GLY A 311 -5.18 13.36 -9.53
CA GLY A 311 -6.07 12.27 -9.86
C GLY A 311 -7.42 12.35 -9.11
N LYS A 312 -8.47 11.74 -9.67
CA LYS A 312 -9.77 11.55 -9.02
C LYS A 312 -9.78 10.21 -8.28
N LEU A 313 -10.22 10.22 -7.02
CA LEU A 313 -10.44 9.02 -6.21
C LEU A 313 -11.92 8.68 -6.14
N VAL A 314 -12.27 7.45 -6.52
CA VAL A 314 -13.60 6.88 -6.33
C VAL A 314 -13.54 5.96 -5.12
N LEU A 315 -14.29 6.26 -4.07
CA LEU A 315 -14.26 5.55 -2.80
C LEU A 315 -15.34 4.47 -2.74
N MET A 316 -15.02 3.39 -2.04
CA MET A 316 -15.98 2.35 -1.65
C MET A 316 -15.97 2.21 -0.12
N HIS A 317 -17.15 2.19 0.50
CA HIS A 317 -17.29 1.94 1.94
C HIS A 317 -16.76 0.53 2.31
N LYS A 318 -17.13 -0.45 1.50
CA LYS A 318 -16.75 -1.86 1.65
C LYS A 318 -16.47 -2.43 0.27
N TRP A 319 -15.45 -3.28 0.18
CA TRP A 319 -15.16 -3.98 -1.07
C TRP A 319 -16.31 -4.91 -1.47
N ASP A 320 -16.73 -4.78 -2.71
CA ASP A 320 -17.67 -5.62 -3.41
C ASP A 320 -17.34 -5.59 -4.90
N ALA A 321 -17.16 -6.75 -5.54
CA ALA A 321 -16.68 -6.83 -6.92
C ALA A 321 -17.72 -6.34 -7.93
N GLU A 322 -19.03 -6.58 -7.69
CA GLU A 322 -20.11 -6.10 -8.53
C GLU A 322 -20.22 -4.58 -8.47
N ARG A 323 -20.14 -4.02 -7.25
CA ARG A 323 -20.12 -2.57 -7.06
C ARG A 323 -18.86 -1.94 -7.66
N ALA A 324 -17.72 -2.62 -7.61
CA ALA A 324 -16.50 -2.15 -8.25
C ALA A 324 -16.66 -2.04 -9.76
N LEU A 325 -17.26 -3.03 -10.42
CA LEU A 325 -17.54 -3.01 -11.85
C LEU A 325 -18.53 -1.88 -12.23
N GLU A 326 -19.58 -1.68 -11.43
CA GLU A 326 -20.52 -0.56 -11.61
C GLU A 326 -19.82 0.80 -11.53
N LEU A 327 -18.95 0.99 -10.53
CA LEU A 327 -18.19 2.22 -10.36
C LEU A 327 -17.14 2.43 -11.46
N ILE A 328 -16.51 1.34 -11.96
CA ILE A 328 -15.59 1.40 -13.10
C ILE A 328 -16.29 1.97 -14.33
N GLU A 329 -17.48 1.49 -14.62
CA GLU A 329 -18.30 1.96 -15.75
C GLU A 329 -18.77 3.41 -15.53
N ARG A 330 -19.44 3.67 -14.39
CA ARG A 330 -20.07 4.97 -14.06
C ARG A 330 -19.05 6.12 -14.04
N GLU A 331 -17.94 5.91 -13.36
CA GLU A 331 -16.93 6.95 -13.13
C GLU A 331 -15.81 6.97 -14.18
N ARG A 332 -15.86 6.06 -15.15
CA ARG A 332 -14.82 5.89 -16.18
C ARG A 332 -13.44 5.67 -15.56
N VAL A 333 -13.36 4.74 -14.60
CA VAL A 333 -12.14 4.43 -13.87
C VAL A 333 -11.02 4.02 -14.81
N THR A 334 -9.85 4.65 -14.67
CA THR A 334 -8.66 4.36 -15.49
C THR A 334 -7.70 3.41 -14.79
N THR A 335 -7.73 3.40 -13.46
CA THR A 335 -6.85 2.54 -12.66
C THR A 335 -7.65 1.90 -11.53
N PHE A 336 -7.61 0.59 -11.43
CA PHE A 336 -8.12 -0.11 -10.27
C PHE A 336 -7.13 -1.18 -9.79
N GLY A 337 -7.34 -1.68 -8.58
CA GLY A 337 -6.45 -2.69 -8.03
C GLY A 337 -6.73 -2.92 -6.55
N GLY A 338 -5.68 -3.31 -5.83
CA GLY A 338 -5.78 -3.59 -4.41
C GLY A 338 -4.88 -4.74 -3.99
N VAL A 339 -5.45 -5.82 -3.45
CA VAL A 339 -4.73 -7.09 -3.33
C VAL A 339 -5.10 -8.03 -4.47
N PRO A 340 -4.26 -9.01 -4.81
CA PRO A 340 -4.50 -9.94 -5.91
C PRO A 340 -5.89 -10.58 -5.89
N ALA A 341 -6.39 -10.96 -4.70
CA ALA A 341 -7.73 -11.54 -4.54
C ALA A 341 -8.87 -10.62 -5.00
N MET A 342 -8.75 -9.31 -4.79
CA MET A 342 -9.76 -8.34 -5.26
C MET A 342 -9.80 -8.27 -6.78
N VAL A 343 -8.63 -8.29 -7.42
CA VAL A 343 -8.54 -8.33 -8.89
C VAL A 343 -9.17 -9.62 -9.42
N TRP A 344 -8.85 -10.78 -8.81
CA TRP A 344 -9.48 -12.05 -9.16
C TRP A 344 -11.00 -12.01 -9.07
N GLN A 345 -11.56 -11.44 -8.00
CA GLN A 345 -13.02 -11.33 -7.81
C GLN A 345 -13.67 -10.51 -8.91
N VAL A 346 -13.04 -9.42 -9.36
CA VAL A 346 -13.53 -8.63 -10.50
C VAL A 346 -13.50 -9.45 -11.80
N LEU A 347 -12.39 -10.14 -12.09
CA LEU A 347 -12.23 -10.93 -13.33
C LEU A 347 -13.16 -12.16 -13.38
N GLN A 348 -13.61 -12.66 -12.23
CA GLN A 348 -14.50 -13.81 -12.10
C GLN A 348 -15.97 -13.43 -11.90
N SER A 349 -16.29 -12.12 -11.79
CA SER A 349 -17.64 -11.65 -11.59
C SER A 349 -18.55 -12.03 -12.76
N PRO A 350 -19.77 -12.50 -12.51
CA PRO A 350 -20.76 -12.77 -13.57
C PRO A 350 -21.09 -11.55 -14.44
N SER A 351 -20.96 -10.34 -13.88
CA SER A 351 -21.24 -9.08 -14.60
C SER A 351 -20.05 -8.57 -15.42
N PHE A 352 -18.87 -9.21 -15.33
CA PHE A 352 -17.64 -8.71 -15.96
C PHE A 352 -17.81 -8.44 -17.47
N GLU A 353 -18.39 -9.38 -18.22
CA GLU A 353 -18.57 -9.26 -19.67
C GLU A 353 -19.67 -8.27 -20.07
N SER A 354 -20.60 -7.93 -19.16
CA SER A 354 -21.74 -7.05 -19.43
C SER A 354 -21.47 -5.57 -19.11
N ARG A 355 -20.36 -5.25 -18.44
CA ARG A 355 -19.99 -3.89 -18.03
C ARG A 355 -18.98 -3.24 -18.98
N ASP A 356 -19.12 -1.94 -19.21
CA ASP A 356 -18.13 -1.16 -19.96
C ASP A 356 -16.90 -0.84 -19.10
N ILE A 357 -15.86 -1.67 -19.24
CA ILE A 357 -14.57 -1.52 -18.57
C ILE A 357 -13.49 -0.94 -19.51
N SER A 358 -13.87 -0.39 -20.65
CA SER A 358 -12.94 0.10 -21.69
C SER A 358 -12.06 1.25 -21.22
N SER A 359 -12.48 1.99 -20.18
CA SER A 359 -11.70 3.07 -19.57
C SER A 359 -10.47 2.60 -18.81
N VAL A 360 -10.43 1.34 -18.35
CA VAL A 360 -9.31 0.80 -17.56
C VAL A 360 -8.04 0.76 -18.40
N GLN A 361 -6.98 1.37 -17.91
CA GLN A 361 -5.65 1.46 -18.52
C GLN A 361 -4.60 0.71 -17.71
N SER A 362 -4.75 0.67 -16.39
CA SER A 362 -3.79 0.05 -15.48
C SER A 362 -4.49 -0.74 -14.39
N ILE A 363 -3.89 -1.88 -14.03
CA ILE A 363 -4.34 -2.75 -12.94
C ILE A 363 -3.16 -2.96 -12.01
N GLY A 364 -3.24 -2.37 -10.80
CA GLY A 364 -2.17 -2.41 -9.81
C GLY A 364 -2.55 -3.21 -8.56
N TYR A 365 -1.65 -4.04 -8.07
CA TYR A 365 -1.87 -4.75 -6.81
C TYR A 365 -0.58 -4.90 -6.01
N GLY A 366 -0.72 -5.31 -4.76
CA GLY A 366 0.40 -5.51 -3.84
C GLY A 366 -0.10 -5.91 -2.46
N GLY A 367 0.82 -5.94 -1.49
CA GLY A 367 0.49 -6.28 -0.10
C GLY A 367 0.21 -7.76 0.18
N ALA A 368 0.15 -8.60 -0.86
CA ALA A 368 0.04 -10.04 -0.78
C ALA A 368 0.73 -10.69 -1.99
N PRO A 369 1.17 -11.96 -1.90
CA PRO A 369 1.68 -12.70 -3.05
C PRO A 369 0.66 -12.77 -4.18
N ALA A 370 1.13 -12.64 -5.42
CA ALA A 370 0.32 -12.77 -6.63
C ALA A 370 0.78 -13.96 -7.45
N ALA A 371 -0.13 -14.88 -7.75
CA ALA A 371 0.18 -15.99 -8.64
C ALA A 371 0.45 -15.49 -10.07
N PRO A 372 1.44 -16.02 -10.79
CA PRO A 372 1.72 -15.66 -12.19
C PRO A 372 0.51 -15.81 -13.12
N GLU A 373 -0.42 -16.72 -12.78
CA GLU A 373 -1.67 -16.90 -13.52
C GLU A 373 -2.52 -15.62 -13.56
N LEU A 374 -2.51 -14.80 -12.50
CA LEU A 374 -3.24 -13.53 -12.48
C LEU A 374 -2.71 -12.58 -13.56
N VAL A 375 -1.39 -12.49 -13.75
CA VAL A 375 -0.77 -11.66 -14.79
C VAL A 375 -1.20 -12.14 -16.17
N ARG A 376 -1.15 -13.46 -16.42
CA ARG A 376 -1.60 -14.07 -17.68
C ARG A 376 -3.08 -13.78 -17.96
N ARG A 377 -3.93 -13.87 -16.93
CA ARG A 377 -5.37 -13.59 -17.06
C ARG A 377 -5.66 -12.13 -17.35
N ILE A 378 -4.92 -11.22 -16.71
CA ILE A 378 -5.02 -9.77 -16.99
C ILE A 378 -4.62 -9.49 -18.45
N GLU A 379 -3.52 -10.06 -18.93
CA GLU A 379 -3.07 -9.88 -20.31
C GLU A 379 -4.12 -10.37 -21.34
N GLN A 380 -4.77 -11.50 -21.06
CA GLN A 380 -5.82 -12.05 -21.92
C GLN A 380 -7.08 -11.16 -21.96
N LEU A 381 -7.55 -10.67 -20.80
CA LEU A 381 -8.80 -9.91 -20.67
C LEU A 381 -8.63 -8.42 -20.91
N PHE A 382 -7.45 -7.89 -20.71
CA PHE A 382 -7.09 -6.48 -20.89
C PHE A 382 -5.86 -6.33 -21.80
N PRO A 383 -5.94 -6.75 -23.08
CA PRO A 383 -4.79 -6.72 -23.96
C PRO A 383 -4.21 -5.31 -24.11
N GLY A 384 -2.88 -5.20 -23.97
CA GLY A 384 -2.17 -3.93 -24.04
C GLY A 384 -2.30 -3.02 -22.80
N ARG A 385 -2.96 -3.48 -21.74
CA ARG A 385 -2.98 -2.78 -20.43
C ARG A 385 -1.74 -3.13 -19.63
N THR A 386 -1.46 -2.29 -18.65
CA THR A 386 -0.22 -2.41 -17.87
C THR A 386 -0.51 -2.99 -16.49
N PRO A 387 -0.24 -4.28 -16.24
CA PRO A 387 -0.29 -4.82 -14.88
C PRO A 387 0.90 -4.29 -14.08
N SER A 388 0.72 -4.14 -12.76
CA SER A 388 1.79 -3.77 -11.84
C SER A 388 1.64 -4.46 -10.49
N ASN A 389 2.78 -4.82 -9.90
CA ASN A 389 2.87 -5.40 -8.57
C ASN A 389 3.90 -4.62 -7.74
N GLY A 390 3.48 -4.13 -6.57
CA GLY A 390 4.32 -3.42 -5.63
C GLY A 390 4.57 -4.24 -4.37
N TYR A 391 5.83 -4.29 -3.93
CA TYR A 391 6.20 -4.84 -2.64
C TYR A 391 6.70 -3.75 -1.71
N GLY A 392 6.30 -3.87 -0.47
CA GLY A 392 6.73 -3.06 0.65
C GLY A 392 5.89 -3.34 1.88
N LEU A 393 6.28 -2.74 2.98
CA LEU A 393 5.68 -2.91 4.30
C LEU A 393 5.26 -1.55 4.86
N THR A 394 4.52 -1.57 5.95
CA THR A 394 4.24 -0.35 6.71
C THR A 394 5.54 0.30 7.17
N GLU A 395 6.51 -0.51 7.56
CA GLU A 395 7.85 -0.12 7.99
C GLU A 395 8.72 0.48 6.88
N THR A 396 8.31 0.35 5.61
CA THR A 396 8.95 1.00 4.45
C THR A 396 8.03 2.04 3.79
N SER A 397 7.06 2.57 4.53
CA SER A 397 6.09 3.60 4.07
C SER A 397 5.38 3.26 2.76
N SER A 398 5.17 1.98 2.49
CA SER A 398 4.47 1.34 1.39
C SER A 398 5.40 0.70 0.34
N VAL A 399 6.18 1.45 -0.47
CA VAL A 399 6.88 0.88 -1.62
C VAL A 399 8.39 0.75 -1.40
N THR A 400 8.89 -0.46 -1.61
CA THR A 400 10.33 -0.79 -1.69
C THR A 400 10.72 -1.14 -3.13
N THR A 401 9.96 -2.05 -3.74
CA THR A 401 10.16 -2.45 -5.14
C THR A 401 8.86 -2.34 -5.92
N LEU A 402 8.97 -2.21 -7.25
CA LEU A 402 7.81 -2.22 -8.12
C LEU A 402 8.16 -2.96 -9.42
N ASN A 403 7.28 -3.88 -9.83
CA ASN A 403 7.29 -4.54 -11.13
C ASN A 403 6.11 -4.06 -11.96
N SER A 404 6.33 -3.67 -13.21
CA SER A 404 5.25 -3.15 -14.04
C SER A 404 5.56 -3.25 -15.54
N GLY A 405 4.49 -3.27 -16.34
CA GLY A 405 4.57 -3.26 -17.79
C GLY A 405 5.34 -4.46 -18.35
N VAL A 406 6.22 -4.19 -19.29
CA VAL A 406 7.00 -5.23 -19.99
C VAL A 406 7.86 -6.09 -19.06
N ASP A 407 8.37 -5.51 -17.99
CA ASP A 407 9.16 -6.25 -17.02
C ASP A 407 8.30 -7.22 -16.20
N TYR A 408 7.06 -6.83 -15.87
CA TYR A 408 6.16 -7.70 -15.14
C TYR A 408 5.62 -8.85 -16.01
N LEU A 409 5.37 -8.60 -17.29
CA LEU A 409 5.02 -9.67 -18.24
C LEU A 409 6.19 -10.66 -18.43
N ARG A 410 7.43 -10.18 -18.39
CA ARG A 410 8.65 -11.00 -18.51
C ARG A 410 8.96 -11.80 -17.24
N LYS A 411 8.71 -11.23 -16.07
CA LYS A 411 9.02 -11.80 -14.75
C LYS A 411 7.79 -11.69 -13.81
N PRO A 412 6.72 -12.47 -14.07
CA PRO A 412 5.44 -12.33 -13.39
C PRO A 412 5.44 -12.79 -11.93
N ASP A 413 6.43 -13.53 -11.50
CA ASP A 413 6.67 -14.01 -10.14
C ASP A 413 7.54 -13.05 -9.30
N SER A 414 8.14 -12.02 -9.95
CA SER A 414 8.94 -11.02 -9.25
C SER A 414 8.11 -9.84 -8.76
N VAL A 415 8.48 -9.30 -7.60
CA VAL A 415 7.96 -8.02 -7.09
C VAL A 415 8.74 -6.81 -7.65
N GLY A 416 9.62 -7.02 -8.61
CA GLY A 416 10.36 -5.99 -9.34
C GLY A 416 11.70 -5.64 -8.70
N VAL A 417 12.21 -4.48 -9.10
CA VAL A 417 13.50 -3.98 -8.64
C VAL A 417 13.33 -2.83 -7.66
N PRO A 418 14.26 -2.63 -6.72
CA PRO A 418 14.24 -1.49 -5.81
C PRO A 418 14.32 -0.17 -6.61
N VAL A 419 13.71 0.88 -6.06
CA VAL A 419 13.90 2.22 -6.61
C VAL A 419 15.31 2.74 -6.25
N PRO A 420 15.91 3.67 -7.03
CA PRO A 420 17.33 4.05 -6.89
C PRO A 420 17.77 4.57 -5.52
N VAL A 421 16.85 5.07 -4.69
CA VAL A 421 17.12 5.56 -3.33
C VAL A 421 16.98 4.48 -2.26
N VAL A 422 16.67 3.25 -2.64
CA VAL A 422 16.50 2.11 -1.72
C VAL A 422 17.55 1.06 -2.01
N ASP A 423 18.29 0.67 -0.98
CA ASP A 423 19.20 -0.44 -1.01
C ASP A 423 18.57 -1.68 -0.36
N ILE A 424 18.91 -2.84 -0.89
CA ILE A 424 18.47 -4.13 -0.36
C ILE A 424 19.66 -5.05 -0.16
N ARG A 425 19.55 -5.94 0.80
CA ARG A 425 20.45 -7.09 1.01
C ARG A 425 19.61 -8.33 1.22
N VAL A 426 20.11 -9.46 0.76
CA VAL A 426 19.57 -10.78 1.09
C VAL A 426 20.63 -11.49 1.91
N VAL A 427 20.30 -11.86 3.16
CA VAL A 427 21.28 -12.34 4.12
C VAL A 427 20.91 -13.69 4.71
N ASP A 428 21.94 -14.45 5.09
CA ASP A 428 21.80 -15.71 5.84
C ASP A 428 21.53 -15.47 7.34
N ALA A 429 21.41 -16.56 8.11
CA ALA A 429 21.21 -16.51 9.55
C ALA A 429 22.36 -15.84 10.33
N ASP A 430 23.56 -15.76 9.75
CA ASP A 430 24.73 -15.08 10.31
C ASP A 430 24.82 -13.61 9.86
N SER A 431 23.79 -13.08 9.18
CA SER A 431 23.74 -11.71 8.62
C SER A 431 24.77 -11.42 7.52
N ARG A 432 25.22 -12.45 6.81
CA ARG A 432 26.12 -12.34 5.65
C ARG A 432 25.30 -12.36 4.36
N ASP A 433 25.74 -11.57 3.37
CA ASP A 433 25.09 -11.57 2.05
C ASP A 433 25.18 -12.97 1.43
N VAL A 434 24.04 -13.44 0.91
CA VAL A 434 24.00 -14.70 0.14
C VAL A 434 24.33 -14.44 -1.34
N PRO A 435 24.83 -15.46 -2.07
CA PRO A 435 25.02 -15.37 -3.52
C PRO A 435 23.73 -15.03 -4.26
N VAL A 436 23.88 -14.40 -5.45
CA VAL A 436 22.75 -14.13 -6.34
C VAL A 436 21.99 -15.41 -6.66
N GLY A 437 20.68 -15.38 -6.53
CA GLY A 437 19.77 -16.51 -6.73
C GLY A 437 19.50 -17.36 -5.49
N GLU A 438 20.31 -17.24 -4.44
CA GLU A 438 20.07 -17.94 -3.17
C GLU A 438 19.05 -17.20 -2.30
N VAL A 439 18.38 -17.96 -1.44
CA VAL A 439 17.32 -17.45 -0.55
C VAL A 439 17.92 -17.04 0.79
N GLY A 440 17.53 -15.87 1.27
CA GLY A 440 17.86 -15.34 2.59
C GLY A 440 16.82 -14.33 3.06
N GLU A 441 17.02 -13.74 4.23
CA GLU A 441 16.17 -12.67 4.73
C GLU A 441 16.43 -11.37 3.97
N LEU A 442 15.36 -10.72 3.52
CA LEU A 442 15.42 -9.42 2.83
C LEU A 442 15.59 -8.29 3.85
N TRP A 443 16.70 -7.58 3.77
CA TRP A 443 16.97 -6.36 4.54
C TRP A 443 16.88 -5.14 3.63
N ILE A 444 16.34 -4.04 4.17
CA ILE A 444 15.99 -2.83 3.39
C ILE A 444 16.59 -1.60 4.07
N GLN A 445 17.22 -0.73 3.29
CA GLN A 445 17.73 0.56 3.73
C GLN A 445 17.32 1.65 2.75
N GLY A 446 16.91 2.82 3.25
CA GLY A 446 16.54 3.95 2.40
C GLY A 446 15.68 4.98 3.12
N PRO A 447 15.37 6.10 2.44
CA PRO A 447 14.58 7.17 3.02
C PRO A 447 13.10 6.80 3.25
N ASN A 448 12.65 5.68 2.71
CA ASN A 448 11.32 5.12 2.90
C ASN A 448 11.19 4.33 4.22
N VAL A 449 12.31 3.91 4.84
CA VAL A 449 12.31 3.16 6.09
C VAL A 449 11.91 4.09 7.24
N VAL A 450 10.91 3.67 8.02
CA VAL A 450 10.38 4.44 9.15
C VAL A 450 11.38 4.54 10.30
N LYS A 451 11.16 5.50 11.22
CA LYS A 451 12.06 5.77 12.35
C LYS A 451 12.16 4.63 13.37
N GLY A 452 11.17 3.72 13.39
CA GLY A 452 11.05 2.66 14.37
C GLY A 452 9.63 2.45 14.84
N TYR A 453 9.45 1.88 16.03
CA TYR A 453 8.15 1.62 16.63
C TYR A 453 7.88 2.53 17.83
N TRP A 454 6.66 3.08 17.89
CA TRP A 454 6.21 3.98 18.95
C TRP A 454 6.28 3.33 20.32
N GLY A 455 7.06 3.94 21.25
CA GLY A 455 7.22 3.44 22.62
C GLY A 455 7.82 2.04 22.76
N ARG A 456 8.53 1.55 21.73
CA ARG A 456 9.10 0.19 21.68
C ARG A 456 10.60 0.23 21.30
N PRO A 457 11.50 0.71 22.19
CA PRO A 457 12.92 0.87 21.83
C PRO A 457 13.61 -0.47 21.56
N GLU A 458 13.29 -1.53 22.31
CA GLU A 458 13.92 -2.84 22.12
C GLU A 458 13.53 -3.48 20.79
N GLU A 459 12.23 -3.47 20.44
CA GLU A 459 11.76 -3.98 19.15
C GLU A 459 12.23 -3.11 17.99
N THR A 460 12.45 -1.82 18.22
CA THR A 460 13.04 -0.91 17.22
C THR A 460 14.48 -1.32 16.95
N GLU A 461 15.30 -1.52 17.98
CA GLU A 461 16.69 -1.95 17.80
C GLU A 461 16.78 -3.32 17.12
N GLN A 462 15.89 -4.27 17.47
CA GLN A 462 15.84 -5.58 16.84
C GLN A 462 15.52 -5.50 15.34
N ALA A 463 14.56 -4.66 14.97
CA ALA A 463 14.06 -4.58 13.59
C ALA A 463 14.88 -3.63 12.71
N PHE A 464 15.47 -2.56 13.26
CA PHE A 464 16.13 -1.48 12.51
C PHE A 464 17.60 -1.29 12.87
N GLY A 465 18.15 -2.13 13.75
CA GLY A 465 19.53 -2.03 14.21
C GLY A 465 20.55 -2.11 13.08
N GLY A 466 21.62 -1.30 13.18
CA GLY A 466 22.66 -1.24 12.15
C GLY A 466 22.26 -0.49 10.87
N GLY A 467 21.17 0.27 10.89
CA GLY A 467 20.70 1.08 9.75
C GLY A 467 19.95 0.30 8.67
N TRP A 468 19.63 -0.99 8.93
CA TRP A 468 18.90 -1.86 8.03
C TRP A 468 17.59 -2.31 8.68
N PHE A 469 16.50 -2.21 7.95
CA PHE A 469 15.24 -2.81 8.36
C PHE A 469 15.22 -4.29 7.97
N LYS A 470 15.07 -5.15 8.96
CA LYS A 470 14.96 -6.60 8.84
C LYS A 470 13.50 -6.94 8.60
N SER A 471 13.16 -7.29 7.35
CA SER A 471 11.75 -7.39 6.94
C SER A 471 11.02 -8.63 7.49
N GLY A 472 11.77 -9.68 7.83
CA GLY A 472 11.21 -11.00 8.14
C GLY A 472 10.65 -11.72 6.92
N ASP A 473 10.82 -11.19 5.73
CA ASP A 473 10.44 -11.83 4.47
C ASP A 473 11.68 -12.52 3.87
N LEU A 474 11.51 -13.76 3.41
CA LEU A 474 12.53 -14.50 2.68
C LEU A 474 12.45 -14.15 1.20
N ALA A 475 13.59 -13.83 0.61
CA ALA A 475 13.68 -13.43 -0.79
C ALA A 475 14.94 -13.98 -1.45
N ARG A 476 14.93 -13.98 -2.77
CA ARG A 476 16.13 -14.11 -3.62
C ARG A 476 16.15 -12.96 -4.62
N VAL A 477 17.33 -12.65 -5.11
CA VAL A 477 17.55 -11.61 -6.14
C VAL A 477 18.25 -12.23 -7.32
N ASP A 478 17.80 -11.92 -8.53
CA ASP A 478 18.47 -12.41 -9.74
C ASP A 478 19.57 -11.46 -10.25
N GLU A 479 20.25 -11.85 -11.33
CA GLU A 479 21.36 -11.11 -11.94
C GLU A 479 20.94 -9.70 -12.45
N GLU A 480 19.65 -9.47 -12.68
CA GLU A 480 19.09 -8.18 -13.10
C GLU A 480 18.54 -7.35 -11.93
N ASN A 481 18.79 -7.76 -10.67
CA ASN A 481 18.28 -7.17 -9.43
C ASN A 481 16.74 -7.26 -9.26
N PHE A 482 16.07 -8.19 -9.91
CA PHE A 482 14.67 -8.47 -9.64
C PHE A 482 14.55 -9.27 -8.35
N VAL A 483 13.68 -8.80 -7.45
CA VAL A 483 13.42 -9.42 -6.16
C VAL A 483 12.24 -10.39 -6.30
N TYR A 484 12.40 -11.56 -5.72
CA TYR A 484 11.36 -12.59 -5.62
C TYR A 484 11.12 -12.87 -4.15
N ILE A 485 9.93 -12.56 -3.67
CA ILE A 485 9.53 -12.92 -2.31
C ILE A 485 9.16 -14.40 -2.31
N VAL A 486 9.91 -15.17 -1.56
CA VAL A 486 9.77 -16.63 -1.50
C VAL A 486 8.74 -17.00 -0.44
N ASP A 487 8.86 -16.45 0.77
CA ASP A 487 7.88 -16.65 1.85
C ASP A 487 8.12 -15.63 2.98
N ARG A 488 7.34 -15.75 4.06
CA ARG A 488 7.69 -15.17 5.35
C ARG A 488 8.45 -16.19 6.20
N ALA A 489 9.53 -15.77 6.83
CA ALA A 489 10.33 -16.65 7.69
C ALA A 489 9.49 -17.40 8.75
N LYS A 490 8.43 -16.75 9.28
CA LYS A 490 7.51 -17.33 10.27
C LYS A 490 6.39 -18.19 9.73
N ASP A 491 6.08 -18.10 8.44
CA ASP A 491 4.98 -18.81 7.79
C ASP A 491 5.50 -20.07 7.05
N MET A 492 6.82 -20.14 6.80
CA MET A 492 7.51 -21.27 6.18
C MET A 492 7.33 -22.55 7.03
N VAL A 493 6.98 -23.66 6.38
CA VAL A 493 6.82 -24.96 7.03
C VAL A 493 8.17 -25.68 7.05
N ILE A 494 8.63 -26.07 8.25
CA ILE A 494 9.88 -26.83 8.40
C ILE A 494 9.56 -28.31 8.57
N ARG A 495 9.68 -29.06 7.45
CA ARG A 495 9.33 -30.47 7.38
C ARG A 495 10.56 -31.37 7.35
N GLY A 496 10.92 -31.94 8.49
CA GLY A 496 12.07 -32.88 8.57
C GLY A 496 13.41 -32.26 8.18
N GLY A 497 13.59 -30.95 8.37
CA GLY A 497 14.76 -30.19 7.96
C GLY A 497 14.68 -29.56 6.58
N GLU A 498 13.64 -29.86 5.79
CA GLU A 498 13.38 -29.22 4.51
C GLU A 498 12.50 -27.97 4.70
N ASN A 499 12.85 -26.88 4.03
CA ASN A 499 12.09 -25.64 4.01
C ASN A 499 11.02 -25.73 2.93
N VAL A 500 9.75 -25.80 3.32
CA VAL A 500 8.60 -25.72 2.41
C VAL A 500 8.09 -24.30 2.40
N TYR A 501 8.22 -23.64 1.26
CA TYR A 501 7.71 -22.30 1.06
C TYR A 501 6.23 -22.35 0.73
N CYS A 502 5.40 -21.82 1.63
CA CYS A 502 3.94 -21.86 1.48
C CYS A 502 3.49 -21.21 0.18
N THR A 503 4.10 -20.08 -0.21
CA THR A 503 3.74 -19.35 -1.42
C THR A 503 4.01 -20.13 -2.71
N GLU A 504 5.02 -20.99 -2.74
CA GLU A 504 5.34 -21.86 -3.87
C GLU A 504 4.25 -22.92 -4.08
N VAL A 505 3.82 -23.55 -3.00
CA VAL A 505 2.74 -24.54 -3.04
C VAL A 505 1.39 -23.89 -3.37
N GLU A 506 1.12 -22.71 -2.81
CA GLU A 506 -0.07 -21.91 -3.13
C GLU A 506 -0.08 -21.53 -4.62
N ALA A 507 1.03 -21.06 -5.16
CA ALA A 507 1.15 -20.70 -6.58
C ALA A 507 0.87 -21.90 -7.49
N ALA A 508 1.42 -23.07 -7.17
CA ALA A 508 1.13 -24.29 -7.91
C ALA A 508 -0.35 -24.65 -7.88
N LEU A 509 -1.00 -24.54 -6.70
CA LEU A 509 -2.43 -24.87 -6.55
C LEU A 509 -3.35 -23.86 -7.22
N PHE A 510 -2.98 -22.58 -7.33
CA PHE A 510 -3.74 -21.57 -8.10
C PHE A 510 -3.77 -21.86 -9.61
N GLU A 511 -2.89 -22.71 -10.14
CA GLU A 511 -2.95 -23.17 -11.53
C GLU A 511 -4.04 -24.23 -11.76
N HIS A 512 -4.58 -24.82 -10.69
CA HIS A 512 -5.63 -25.82 -10.83
C HIS A 512 -6.98 -25.15 -11.15
N PRO A 513 -7.69 -25.56 -12.23
CA PRO A 513 -8.91 -24.88 -12.68
C PRO A 513 -10.04 -24.88 -11.66
N ASP A 514 -10.06 -25.85 -10.74
CA ASP A 514 -11.07 -26.00 -9.72
C ASP A 514 -10.69 -25.40 -8.36
N VAL A 515 -9.54 -24.77 -8.23
CA VAL A 515 -9.12 -24.04 -7.02
C VAL A 515 -9.47 -22.55 -7.19
N ILE A 516 -10.29 -22.03 -6.29
CA ILE A 516 -10.66 -20.61 -6.25
C ILE A 516 -9.77 -19.85 -5.30
N ASP A 517 -9.46 -20.45 -4.14
CA ASP A 517 -8.58 -19.83 -3.14
C ASP A 517 -7.86 -20.95 -2.37
N VAL A 518 -6.66 -20.66 -1.87
CA VAL A 518 -5.85 -21.63 -1.15
C VAL A 518 -4.91 -20.94 -0.16
N ALA A 519 -4.69 -21.60 0.98
CA ALA A 519 -3.63 -21.24 1.92
C ALA A 519 -2.90 -22.49 2.38
N ILE A 520 -1.58 -22.39 2.47
CA ILE A 520 -0.73 -23.44 3.02
C ILE A 520 -0.36 -23.07 4.45
N ILE A 521 -0.47 -24.06 5.35
CA ILE A 521 -0.19 -23.95 6.78
C ILE A 521 0.69 -25.11 7.25
N GLY A 522 1.50 -24.87 8.28
CA GLY A 522 2.23 -25.92 8.98
C GLY A 522 1.30 -26.67 9.95
N VAL A 523 1.26 -27.99 9.84
CA VAL A 523 0.55 -28.90 10.75
C VAL A 523 1.58 -29.60 11.62
N PRO A 524 1.53 -29.50 12.97
CA PRO A 524 2.50 -30.13 13.86
C PRO A 524 2.61 -31.65 13.62
N HIS A 525 3.84 -32.15 13.56
CA HIS A 525 4.13 -33.58 13.39
C HIS A 525 5.23 -34.04 14.34
N GLN A 526 5.04 -35.17 15.03
CA GLN A 526 5.92 -35.62 16.11
C GLN A 526 7.36 -35.92 15.69
N VAL A 527 7.58 -36.35 14.45
CA VAL A 527 8.90 -36.73 13.92
C VAL A 527 9.49 -35.66 13.01
N LEU A 528 8.66 -35.04 12.17
CA LEU A 528 9.11 -34.10 11.16
C LEU A 528 9.10 -32.64 11.62
N GLY A 529 8.62 -32.37 12.84
CA GLY A 529 8.36 -31.02 13.32
C GLY A 529 7.03 -30.51 12.78
N GLU A 530 6.93 -30.33 11.47
CA GLU A 530 5.70 -29.94 10.78
C GLU A 530 5.46 -30.77 9.52
N GLU A 531 4.22 -30.79 9.05
CA GLU A 531 3.79 -31.28 7.74
C GLU A 531 2.99 -30.19 7.00
N VAL A 532 2.93 -30.34 5.68
CA VAL A 532 2.23 -29.38 4.82
C VAL A 532 0.73 -29.63 4.87
N GLY A 533 -0.04 -28.62 5.26
CA GLY A 533 -1.50 -28.60 5.22
C GLY A 533 -1.98 -27.60 4.15
N ALA A 534 -2.84 -28.06 3.23
CA ALA A 534 -3.50 -27.21 2.24
C ALA A 534 -4.95 -26.95 2.63
N VAL A 535 -5.32 -25.68 2.80
CA VAL A 535 -6.70 -25.24 3.02
C VAL A 535 -7.22 -24.69 1.69
N VAL A 536 -8.14 -25.43 1.06
CA VAL A 536 -8.57 -25.20 -0.33
C VAL A 536 -10.03 -24.78 -0.37
N VAL A 537 -10.33 -23.72 -1.11
CA VAL A 537 -11.69 -23.32 -1.48
C VAL A 537 -11.92 -23.77 -2.93
N PRO A 538 -12.70 -24.82 -3.16
CA PRO A 538 -12.94 -25.33 -4.50
C PRO A 538 -13.97 -24.48 -5.25
N ARG A 539 -13.97 -24.57 -6.57
CA ARG A 539 -15.02 -24.00 -7.43
C ARG A 539 -16.36 -24.65 -7.10
N ALA A 540 -17.41 -23.84 -7.06
CA ALA A 540 -18.78 -24.33 -6.83
C ALA A 540 -19.15 -25.42 -7.85
N GLY A 541 -19.59 -26.57 -7.35
CA GLY A 541 -19.95 -27.75 -8.18
C GLY A 541 -18.76 -28.57 -8.67
N SER A 542 -17.54 -28.28 -8.25
CA SER A 542 -16.36 -29.11 -8.51
C SER A 542 -16.38 -30.40 -7.68
N ASN A 543 -15.81 -31.47 -8.24
CA ASN A 543 -15.57 -32.73 -7.56
C ASN A 543 -14.11 -32.91 -7.13
N LEU A 544 -13.38 -31.79 -6.91
CA LEU A 544 -11.97 -31.78 -6.51
C LEU A 544 -11.76 -32.63 -5.24
N THR A 545 -10.86 -33.61 -5.33
CA THR A 545 -10.51 -34.46 -4.20
C THR A 545 -9.15 -34.12 -3.60
N ALA A 546 -8.87 -34.59 -2.39
CA ALA A 546 -7.56 -34.42 -1.77
C ALA A 546 -6.43 -35.07 -2.59
N ASP A 547 -6.74 -36.17 -3.27
CA ASP A 547 -5.76 -36.87 -4.12
C ASP A 547 -5.48 -36.07 -5.41
N ASP A 548 -6.46 -35.36 -5.98
CA ASP A 548 -6.25 -34.45 -7.11
C ASP A 548 -5.34 -33.29 -6.71
N VAL A 549 -5.57 -32.69 -5.52
CA VAL A 549 -4.72 -31.63 -4.96
C VAL A 549 -3.27 -32.12 -4.80
N ARG A 550 -3.08 -33.29 -4.20
CA ARG A 550 -1.74 -33.90 -4.03
C ARG A 550 -1.08 -34.21 -5.36
N ALA A 551 -1.81 -34.83 -6.28
CA ALA A 551 -1.29 -35.17 -7.62
C ALA A 551 -0.89 -33.92 -8.40
N HIS A 552 -1.66 -32.84 -8.30
CA HIS A 552 -1.36 -31.57 -8.96
C HIS A 552 -0.07 -30.95 -8.46
N VAL A 553 0.16 -30.93 -7.12
CA VAL A 553 1.42 -30.45 -6.54
C VAL A 553 2.58 -31.37 -6.86
N ALA A 554 2.40 -32.68 -6.74
CA ALA A 554 3.45 -33.69 -7.03
C ALA A 554 3.96 -33.65 -8.49
N ALA A 555 3.09 -33.24 -9.42
CA ALA A 555 3.49 -33.08 -10.82
C ALA A 555 4.36 -31.82 -11.08
N ARG A 556 4.46 -30.91 -10.11
CA ARG A 556 5.10 -29.58 -10.28
C ARG A 556 6.24 -29.32 -9.29
N LEU A 557 6.15 -29.86 -8.09
CA LEU A 557 7.06 -29.57 -6.99
C LEU A 557 7.66 -30.86 -6.40
N ALA A 558 8.69 -30.69 -5.58
CA ALA A 558 9.35 -31.79 -4.90
C ALA A 558 8.39 -32.53 -3.92
N ALA A 559 8.67 -33.77 -3.64
CA ALA A 559 7.80 -34.62 -2.84
C ALA A 559 7.52 -34.09 -1.40
N PHE A 560 8.48 -33.36 -0.83
CA PHE A 560 8.29 -32.78 0.50
C PHE A 560 7.32 -31.58 0.51
N ASN A 561 7.05 -30.95 -0.64
CA ASN A 561 6.07 -29.88 -0.81
C ASN A 561 4.62 -30.41 -0.93
N VAL A 562 4.43 -31.70 -1.18
CA VAL A 562 3.10 -32.28 -1.37
C VAL A 562 2.31 -32.26 -0.06
N PRO A 563 1.09 -31.67 -0.03
CA PRO A 563 0.30 -31.58 1.18
C PRO A 563 -0.06 -32.96 1.75
N ALA A 564 0.37 -33.20 2.99
CA ALA A 564 -0.05 -34.39 3.75
C ALA A 564 -1.53 -34.26 4.16
N HIS A 565 -1.94 -33.04 4.50
CA HIS A 565 -3.28 -32.71 4.94
C HIS A 565 -3.97 -31.80 3.91
N VAL A 566 -5.22 -32.10 3.56
CA VAL A 566 -6.03 -31.25 2.66
C VAL A 566 -7.37 -30.99 3.33
N TYR A 567 -7.67 -29.72 3.56
CA TYR A 567 -8.90 -29.25 4.18
C TYR A 567 -9.72 -28.46 3.15
N PHE A 568 -10.93 -28.90 2.85
CA PHE A 568 -11.83 -28.17 1.97
C PHE A 568 -12.74 -27.24 2.75
N ARG A 569 -12.99 -26.06 2.20
CA ARG A 569 -13.91 -25.06 2.76
C ARG A 569 -14.91 -24.59 1.71
N ASP A 570 -16.17 -24.46 2.12
CA ASP A 570 -17.23 -23.88 1.30
C ASP A 570 -17.35 -22.36 1.50
N THR A 571 -16.58 -21.80 2.44
CA THR A 571 -16.55 -20.37 2.76
C THR A 571 -15.19 -19.76 2.39
N PRO A 572 -15.15 -18.46 2.05
CA PRO A 572 -13.88 -17.77 1.78
C PRO A 572 -12.88 -17.92 2.92
N LEU A 573 -11.59 -17.91 2.59
CA LEU A 573 -10.52 -17.89 3.60
C LEU A 573 -10.61 -16.62 4.46
N PRO A 574 -10.35 -16.70 5.78
CA PRO A 574 -10.32 -15.54 6.66
C PRO A 574 -9.19 -14.59 6.24
N ARG A 575 -9.52 -13.32 6.11
CA ARG A 575 -8.56 -12.29 5.66
C ARG A 575 -8.63 -11.08 6.56
N ASN A 576 -7.47 -10.43 6.71
CA ASN A 576 -7.44 -9.12 7.32
C ASN A 576 -8.03 -8.04 6.38
N PRO A 577 -8.25 -6.79 6.85
CA PRO A 577 -8.79 -5.70 6.03
C PRO A 577 -7.97 -5.38 4.77
N ALA A 578 -6.67 -5.67 4.79
CA ALA A 578 -5.80 -5.52 3.62
C ALA A 578 -5.91 -6.72 2.65
N GLY A 579 -6.80 -7.69 2.90
CA GLY A 579 -7.03 -8.84 2.06
C GLY A 579 -6.02 -10.00 2.24
N LYS A 580 -5.09 -9.91 3.21
CA LYS A 580 -4.13 -10.96 3.50
C LYS A 580 -4.78 -12.10 4.29
N VAL A 581 -4.53 -13.34 3.89
CA VAL A 581 -5.01 -14.55 4.60
C VAL A 581 -4.45 -14.61 6.01
N LEU A 582 -5.32 -14.90 6.98
CA LEU A 582 -4.99 -15.09 8.38
C LEU A 582 -4.61 -16.57 8.64
N LYS A 583 -3.39 -16.95 8.20
CA LYS A 583 -2.90 -18.35 8.31
C LYS A 583 -2.89 -18.88 9.74
N ARG A 584 -2.60 -18.00 10.71
CA ARG A 584 -2.64 -18.38 12.13
C ARG A 584 -4.05 -18.79 12.56
N ASP A 585 -5.06 -18.01 12.21
CA ASP A 585 -6.45 -18.32 12.57
C ASP A 585 -6.90 -19.63 11.93
N LEU A 586 -6.49 -19.89 10.66
CA LEU A 586 -6.73 -21.17 9.98
C LEU A 586 -6.04 -22.33 10.70
N ARG A 587 -4.79 -22.14 11.12
CA ARG A 587 -4.05 -23.16 11.87
C ARG A 587 -4.71 -23.45 13.21
N ASP A 588 -5.08 -22.42 13.98
CA ASP A 588 -5.73 -22.55 15.27
C ASP A 588 -7.12 -23.23 15.14
N GLU A 589 -7.86 -22.97 14.04
CA GLU A 589 -9.17 -23.58 13.76
C GLU A 589 -9.06 -25.08 13.37
N LEU A 590 -8.06 -25.45 12.56
CA LEU A 590 -8.01 -26.76 11.91
C LEU A 590 -7.10 -27.76 12.62
N VAL A 591 -6.14 -27.28 13.38
CA VAL A 591 -5.08 -28.08 13.99
C VAL A 591 -5.08 -27.97 15.51
N GLY A 592 -5.64 -26.88 16.05
CA GLY A 592 -5.77 -26.44 17.47
C GLY A 592 -6.25 -27.27 18.38
#